data_e713de0d3df97b132dc3dc051ab8601b
#
_entry.id   e713de0d3df97b132dc3dc051ab8601b
#
_cell.length_a   1.000
_cell.length_b   1.000
_cell.length_c   1.000
_cell.angle_alpha   90.00
_cell.angle_beta   90.00
_cell.angle_gamma   90.00
#
_symmetry.space_group_name_H-M   'P 1'
#
loop_
_entity.id
_entity.type
_entity.pdbx_description
1 polymer ?
#
loop_
_entity_poly.entity_id
_entity_poly.type
_entity_poly.pdbx_seq_one_letter_code
_entity_poly.pdbx_strand_id
1 'polypeptide(L)'
;MGGFFGTVSQQPCVADLFYGTDYQSHLGTRRGGMASFSSESGFYRSIHNLENTYFRTRFESELDRFVGNSGIGVISDTDAQPMLINCHLGRFAVVTV
;
A
#
# COMPACT_ATOMS: atom_id res chain seq x y z
N MET A 1 -10.47 -12.67 4.92
CA MET A 1 -9.51 -12.14 5.90
C MET A 1 -8.50 -11.24 5.24
N GLY A 2 -7.81 -10.45 6.01
CA GLY A 2 -6.81 -9.56 5.48
C GLY A 2 -5.94 -8.96 6.57
N GLY A 3 -5.06 -8.06 6.19
CA GLY A 3 -4.20 -7.36 7.13
C GLY A 3 -3.75 -6.05 6.53
N PHE A 4 -3.28 -5.16 7.37
CA PHE A 4 -2.76 -3.89 6.89
C PHE A 4 -1.53 -3.46 7.68
N PHE A 5 -0.77 -2.56 7.07
CA PHE A 5 0.46 -2.02 7.66
C PHE A 5 0.54 -0.54 7.35
N GLY A 6 0.95 0.25 8.33
CA GLY A 6 1.13 1.69 8.11
C GLY A 6 2.41 2.16 8.75
N THR A 7 3.03 3.17 8.17
CA THR A 7 4.26 3.72 8.70
C THR A 7 4.38 5.22 8.43
N VAL A 8 4.98 5.92 9.37
CA VAL A 8 5.38 7.32 9.24
C VAL A 8 6.80 7.43 9.75
N SER A 9 7.67 8.06 8.98
CA SER A 9 9.09 8.10 9.31
C SER A 9 9.67 9.46 8.96
N GLN A 10 10.83 9.77 9.52
CA GLN A 10 11.59 10.96 9.15
C GLN A 10 12.45 10.70 7.91
N GLN A 11 12.53 9.46 7.46
CA GLN A 11 13.29 9.06 6.29
C GLN A 11 12.38 8.32 5.32
N PRO A 12 12.80 8.13 4.06
CA PRO A 12 11.99 7.36 3.11
C PRO A 12 11.61 6.01 3.68
N CYS A 13 10.32 5.66 3.56
CA CYS A 13 9.78 4.49 4.23
C CYS A 13 9.32 3.37 3.29
N VAL A 14 9.62 3.49 2.00
CA VAL A 14 9.06 2.56 1.00
C VAL A 14 9.48 1.11 1.27
N ALA A 15 10.74 0.89 1.65
CA ALA A 15 11.19 -0.47 1.97
C ALA A 15 10.43 -1.06 3.16
N ASP A 16 10.25 -0.28 4.21
CA ASP A 16 9.50 -0.74 5.39
C ASP A 16 8.05 -1.02 5.03
N LEU A 17 7.45 -0.15 4.23
CA LEU A 17 6.07 -0.32 3.77
C LEU A 17 5.93 -1.61 2.97
N PHE A 18 6.84 -1.86 2.05
CA PHE A 18 6.82 -3.05 1.22
C PHE A 18 6.93 -4.33 2.06
N TYR A 19 7.95 -4.39 2.91
CA TYR A 19 8.15 -5.60 3.72
C TYR A 19 7.07 -5.78 4.78
N GLY A 20 6.58 -4.69 5.37
CA GLY A 20 5.49 -4.76 6.33
C GLY A 20 4.20 -5.26 5.72
N THR A 21 3.87 -4.80 4.51
CA THR A 21 2.69 -5.27 3.80
C THR A 21 2.87 -6.70 3.32
N ASP A 22 4.05 -7.03 2.82
CA ASP A 22 4.36 -8.39 2.39
C ASP A 22 4.18 -9.39 3.53
N TYR A 23 4.56 -9.01 4.74
CA TYR A 23 4.38 -9.86 5.91
C TYR A 23 2.91 -10.20 6.14
N GLN A 24 1.99 -9.30 5.79
CA GLN A 24 0.56 -9.52 5.92
C GLN A 24 -0.01 -10.39 4.79
N SER A 25 0.76 -10.66 3.75
CA SER A 25 0.24 -11.31 2.55
C SER A 25 -0.25 -12.73 2.78
N HIS A 26 0.17 -13.37 3.87
CA HIS A 26 -0.33 -14.71 4.22
C HIS A 26 -1.74 -14.68 4.84
N LEU A 27 -2.27 -13.50 5.15
CA LEU A 27 -3.57 -13.33 5.77
C LEU A 27 -4.71 -13.16 4.77
N GLY A 28 -4.37 -12.99 3.50
CA GLY A 28 -5.36 -12.83 2.45
C GLY A 28 -4.77 -13.28 1.12
N THR A 29 -5.61 -13.52 0.15
CA THR A 29 -5.17 -14.16 -1.08
C THR A 29 -5.61 -13.47 -2.36
N ARG A 30 -6.45 -12.46 -2.29
CA ARG A 30 -7.03 -11.90 -3.51
C ARG A 30 -6.36 -10.63 -4.00
N ARG A 31 -6.17 -9.66 -3.13
CA ARG A 31 -5.69 -8.35 -3.54
C ARG A 31 -4.69 -7.80 -2.56
N GLY A 32 -3.74 -7.05 -3.09
CA GLY A 32 -2.82 -6.29 -2.28
C GLY A 32 -2.68 -4.90 -2.85
N GLY A 33 -2.45 -3.93 -1.99
CA GLY A 33 -2.26 -2.56 -2.42
C GLY A 33 -1.39 -1.79 -1.46
N MET A 34 -0.73 -0.78 -1.99
CA MET A 34 0.09 0.14 -1.21
C MET A 34 -0.14 1.56 -1.70
N ALA A 35 -0.06 2.50 -0.77
CA ALA A 35 -0.03 3.93 -1.12
C ALA A 35 1.03 4.60 -0.27
N SER A 36 1.85 5.44 -0.90
CA SER A 36 2.84 6.23 -0.20
C SER A 36 2.58 7.71 -0.47
N PHE A 37 3.03 8.55 0.45
CA PHE A 37 2.86 9.99 0.32
C PHE A 37 4.18 10.72 0.48
N SER A 38 4.42 11.65 -0.44
CA SER A 38 5.52 12.59 -0.38
C SER A 38 4.97 14.00 -0.47
N SER A 39 5.49 14.92 0.33
CA SER A 39 5.07 16.33 0.25
C SER A 39 5.40 16.96 -1.10
N GLU A 40 6.35 16.38 -1.83
CA GLU A 40 6.73 16.89 -3.15
C GLU A 40 5.92 16.26 -4.28
N SER A 41 5.68 14.95 -4.20
CA SER A 41 5.08 14.18 -5.29
C SER A 41 3.61 13.83 -5.06
N GLY A 42 3.12 13.98 -3.82
CA GLY A 42 1.76 13.57 -3.48
C GLY A 42 1.67 12.07 -3.25
N PHE A 43 0.50 11.53 -3.50
CA PHE A 43 0.25 10.10 -3.34
C PHE A 43 0.66 9.31 -4.57
N TYR A 44 1.25 8.14 -4.34
CA TYR A 44 1.38 7.10 -5.36
C TYR A 44 0.71 5.84 -4.83
N ARG A 45 -0.19 5.28 -5.61
CA ARG A 45 -0.96 4.11 -5.23
C ARG A 45 -0.87 3.04 -6.30
N SER A 46 -0.75 1.78 -5.87
CA SER A 46 -0.82 0.63 -6.77
C SER A 46 -1.57 -0.51 -6.10
N ILE A 47 -2.42 -1.18 -6.86
CA ILE A 47 -3.24 -2.29 -6.39
C ILE A 47 -3.13 -3.41 -7.41
N HIS A 48 -2.88 -4.63 -6.92
CA HIS A 48 -2.74 -5.80 -7.79
C HIS A 48 -3.55 -6.98 -7.29
N ASN A 49 -3.95 -7.81 -8.23
CA ASN A 49 -4.55 -9.11 -7.94
C ASN A 49 -3.44 -10.08 -7.53
N LEU A 50 -3.65 -10.80 -6.44
CA LEU A 50 -2.68 -11.74 -5.89
C LEU A 50 -3.12 -13.20 -5.99
N GLU A 51 -4.20 -13.50 -6.70
CA GLU A 51 -4.74 -14.86 -6.73
C GLU A 51 -3.78 -15.89 -7.33
N ASN A 52 -2.97 -15.48 -8.29
CA ASN A 52 -2.04 -16.38 -8.96
C ASN A 52 -0.59 -15.96 -8.83
N THR A 53 -0.28 -15.03 -7.93
CA THR A 53 1.05 -14.46 -7.82
C THR A 53 1.30 -13.99 -6.39
N TYR A 54 2.55 -14.04 -5.97
CA TYR A 54 2.93 -13.53 -4.67
C TYR A 54 2.95 -12.00 -4.67
N PHE A 55 2.64 -11.42 -3.51
CA PHE A 55 2.68 -9.98 -3.32
C PHE A 55 4.02 -9.38 -3.76
N ARG A 56 5.10 -10.00 -3.30
CA ARG A 56 6.45 -9.51 -3.60
C ARG A 56 6.71 -9.45 -5.09
N THR A 57 6.29 -10.47 -5.82
CA THR A 57 6.47 -10.52 -7.27
C THR A 57 5.73 -9.41 -7.99
N ARG A 58 4.51 -9.10 -7.54
CA ARG A 58 3.70 -8.07 -8.19
C ARG A 58 4.21 -6.66 -7.94
N PHE A 59 4.71 -6.40 -6.74
CA PHE A 59 5.07 -5.03 -6.36
C PHE A 59 6.54 -4.69 -6.52
N GLU A 60 7.41 -5.67 -6.59
CA GLU A 60 8.85 -5.45 -6.61
C GLU A 60 9.30 -4.54 -7.76
N SER A 61 8.73 -4.71 -8.94
CA SER A 61 9.09 -3.92 -10.10
C SER A 61 8.63 -2.47 -10.03
N GLU A 62 7.74 -2.16 -9.10
CA GLU A 62 7.18 -0.82 -8.95
C GLU A 62 7.76 -0.05 -7.77
N LEU A 63 8.64 -0.66 -6.98
CA LEU A 63 9.11 -0.05 -5.74
C LEU A 63 9.76 1.31 -5.94
N ASP A 64 10.44 1.52 -7.05
CA ASP A 64 11.10 2.78 -7.33
C ASP A 64 10.12 3.91 -7.68
N ARG A 65 8.85 3.58 -7.92
CA ARG A 65 7.81 4.57 -8.16
C ARG A 65 7.19 5.10 -6.89
N PHE A 66 7.28 4.33 -5.81
CA PHE A 66 6.80 4.76 -4.51
C PHE A 66 7.82 5.69 -3.88
N VAL A 67 7.38 6.83 -3.40
CA VAL A 67 8.27 7.78 -2.71
C VAL A 67 7.55 8.34 -1.50
N GLY A 68 8.30 8.64 -0.47
CA GLY A 68 7.78 9.38 0.66
C GLY A 68 8.15 8.79 2.00
N ASN A 69 7.72 9.49 3.03
CA ASN A 69 8.03 9.19 4.43
C ASN A 69 6.84 8.60 5.17
N SER A 70 5.70 8.45 4.52
CA SER A 70 4.52 7.83 5.11
C SER A 70 3.83 6.96 4.08
N GLY A 71 3.15 5.92 4.55
CA GLY A 71 2.43 5.05 3.66
C GLY A 71 1.59 4.04 4.39
N ILE A 72 0.69 3.43 3.64
CA ILE A 72 -0.18 2.36 4.13
C ILE A 72 -0.21 1.25 3.09
N GLY A 73 -0.34 0.03 3.58
CA GLY A 73 -0.48 -1.13 2.72
C GLY A 73 -1.55 -2.05 3.26
N VAL A 74 -2.14 -2.85 2.39
CA VAL A 74 -3.25 -3.73 2.76
C VAL A 74 -3.22 -4.99 1.92
N ILE A 75 -3.63 -6.08 2.56
CA ILE A 75 -3.97 -7.33 1.89
C ILE A 75 -5.45 -7.54 2.16
N SER A 76 -6.24 -7.69 1.12
CA SER A 76 -7.70 -7.78 1.25
C SER A 76 -8.26 -8.83 0.30
N ASP A 77 -9.32 -9.49 0.75
CA ASP A 77 -10.05 -10.45 -0.07
C ASP A 77 -11.30 -9.84 -0.69
N THR A 78 -11.57 -8.58 -0.41
CA THR A 78 -12.80 -7.93 -0.86
C THR A 78 -12.53 -6.78 -1.82
N ASP A 79 -12.31 -5.59 -1.34
CA ASP A 79 -12.24 -4.39 -2.16
C ASP A 79 -10.82 -4.06 -2.60
N ALA A 80 -10.72 -3.35 -3.70
CA ALA A 80 -9.46 -2.79 -4.15
C ALA A 80 -9.09 -1.62 -3.23
N GLN A 81 -7.95 -1.73 -2.55
CA GLN A 81 -7.50 -0.75 -1.57
C GLN A 81 -5.99 -0.56 -1.71
N PRO A 82 -5.39 0.54 -1.26
CA PRO A 82 -6.00 1.67 -0.54
C PRO A 82 -6.92 2.50 -1.43
N MET A 83 -7.92 3.09 -0.81
CA MET A 83 -8.82 4.01 -1.50
C MET A 83 -8.31 5.44 -1.32
N LEU A 84 -8.29 6.21 -2.41
CA LEU A 84 -7.95 7.63 -2.34
C LEU A 84 -9.24 8.44 -2.40
N ILE A 85 -9.41 9.32 -1.43
CA ILE A 85 -10.61 10.13 -1.29
C ILE A 85 -10.22 11.61 -1.37
N ASN A 86 -10.90 12.37 -2.22
CA ASN A 86 -10.70 13.80 -2.33
C ASN A 86 -11.88 14.51 -1.65
N CYS A 87 -11.59 15.50 -0.82
CA CYS A 87 -12.62 16.32 -0.21
C CYS A 87 -12.07 17.74 -0.01
N HIS A 88 -12.89 18.62 0.55
CA HIS A 88 -12.49 20.02 0.74
C HIS A 88 -11.33 20.19 1.74
N LEU A 89 -11.06 19.19 2.56
CA LEU A 89 -9.95 19.20 3.49
C LEU A 89 -8.65 18.65 2.89
N GLY A 90 -8.72 18.08 1.68
CA GLY A 90 -7.56 17.53 1.01
C GLY A 90 -7.81 16.10 0.54
N ARG A 91 -6.73 15.35 0.39
CA ARG A 91 -6.77 13.94 -0.04
C ARG A 91 -6.49 13.02 1.12
N PHE A 92 -7.17 11.88 1.13
CA PHE A 92 -6.94 10.83 2.11
C PHE A 92 -6.72 9.50 1.42
N ALA A 93 -5.88 8.67 2.04
CA ALA A 93 -5.76 7.28 1.67
C ALA A 93 -6.29 6.43 2.84
N VAL A 94 -7.18 5.49 2.55
CA VAL A 94 -7.87 4.70 3.57
C VAL A 94 -7.77 3.22 3.26
N VAL A 95 -7.50 2.42 4.30
CA VAL A 95 -7.54 0.96 4.21
C VAL A 95 -8.42 0.42 5.33
N THR A 96 -9.01 -0.74 5.09
CA THR A 96 -9.82 -1.42 6.09
C THR A 96 -9.79 -2.93 5.83
N VAL A 97 -9.96 -3.69 6.86
CA VAL A 97 -10.04 -5.15 6.75
C VAL A 97 -11.21 -5.70 7.57
#